data_382a5d31b204c3da117cc26cef76ecab
#
_entry.id   382a5d31b204c3da117cc26cef76ecab
#
_cell.length_a   1.000
_cell.length_b   1.000
_cell.length_c   1.000
_cell.angle_alpha   90.00
_cell.angle_beta   90.00
_cell.angle_gamma   90.00
#
_symmetry.space_group_name_H-M   'P 1'
#
loop_
_entity.id
_entity.type
_entity.pdbx_description
1 polymer ?
#
loop_
_entity_poly.entity_id
_entity_poly.type
_entity_poly.pdbx_seq_one_letter_code
_entity_poly.pdbx_strand_id
1 'polypeptide(L)'
;MTGAPIVSARGVTRRFGGLVALDGVDLDVPSGIVQAIIGPNGSGKTTLLNALSGASHADAGSIRIGGAEIFRLKPHRIARLGLSRTFQNIRIFGDLSVLENVKVAAACHVRSSLFDIVVAGARQQATESDIEERARQALDLVGLAHRADDRARELAYAQQRLLEIARALASEPKVMLLDEPAAGMNTAESMTLLETIGKLKARGITILFVEHNVRLVMGISDRIAVLDFGKKIAEGTPSEVQRNPLVIEAYLGRRHRHA
;
A
#
# COMPACT_ATOMS: atom_id res chain seq x y z
N MET A 1 11.16 1.26 23.18
CA MET A 1 12.32 0.98 22.32
C MET A 1 11.88 1.27 20.89
N THR A 2 12.19 2.44 20.38
CA THR A 2 11.86 2.81 18.98
C THR A 2 12.96 2.21 18.10
N GLY A 3 12.68 1.02 17.54
CA GLY A 3 13.52 0.44 16.50
C GLY A 3 13.63 1.35 15.28
N ALA A 4 14.62 1.15 14.41
CA ALA A 4 14.76 1.90 13.16
C ALA A 4 13.45 1.79 12.33
N PRO A 5 12.99 2.89 11.70
CA PRO A 5 11.77 2.87 10.88
C PRO A 5 11.93 1.92 9.69
N ILE A 6 10.86 1.19 9.36
CA ILE A 6 10.87 0.29 8.21
C ILE A 6 10.80 1.06 6.88
N VAL A 7 10.12 2.21 6.88
CA VAL A 7 10.15 3.17 5.78
C VAL A 7 10.69 4.49 6.33
N SER A 8 11.72 5.03 5.69
CA SER A 8 12.28 6.35 6.03
C SER A 8 12.44 7.17 4.77
N ALA A 9 11.84 8.34 4.74
CA ALA A 9 11.98 9.35 3.70
C ALA A 9 12.59 10.61 4.33
N ARG A 10 13.58 11.21 3.65
CA ARG A 10 14.27 12.42 4.11
C ARG A 10 14.43 13.41 2.97
N GLY A 11 13.89 14.61 3.17
CA GLY A 11 14.00 15.71 2.23
C GLY A 11 13.44 15.39 0.85
N VAL A 12 12.43 14.52 0.75
CA VAL A 12 11.91 14.03 -0.54
C VAL A 12 11.26 15.16 -1.28
N THR A 13 11.85 15.50 -2.45
CA THR A 13 11.38 16.58 -3.33
C THR A 13 11.04 16.02 -4.69
N ARG A 14 9.91 16.44 -5.26
CA ARG A 14 9.49 16.09 -6.62
C ARG A 14 8.87 17.28 -7.32
N ARG A 15 9.33 17.52 -8.55
CA ARG A 15 8.86 18.62 -9.41
C ARG A 15 8.33 18.07 -10.73
N PHE A 16 7.31 18.71 -11.26
CA PHE A 16 6.77 18.47 -12.60
C PHE A 16 6.73 19.80 -13.34
N GLY A 17 7.75 20.07 -14.16
CA GLY A 17 7.93 21.39 -14.74
C GLY A 17 8.08 22.46 -13.66
N GLY A 18 7.20 23.46 -13.67
CA GLY A 18 7.18 24.53 -12.65
C GLY A 18 6.45 24.16 -11.35
N LEU A 19 5.76 23.02 -11.29
CA LEU A 19 4.99 22.61 -10.11
C LEU A 19 5.88 21.80 -9.15
N VAL A 20 5.98 22.23 -7.90
CA VAL A 20 6.61 21.45 -6.81
C VAL A 20 5.53 20.59 -6.16
N ALA A 21 5.52 19.28 -6.47
CA ALA A 21 4.53 18.34 -5.96
C ALA A 21 4.90 17.76 -4.59
N LEU A 22 6.21 17.66 -4.28
CA LEU A 22 6.75 17.38 -2.95
C LEU A 22 7.90 18.35 -2.70
N ASP A 23 7.94 18.92 -1.51
CA ASP A 23 8.92 19.95 -1.11
C ASP A 23 9.54 19.57 0.26
N GLY A 24 10.62 18.79 0.19
CA GLY A 24 11.40 18.42 1.37
C GLY A 24 10.63 17.53 2.37
N VAL A 25 9.84 16.57 1.91
CA VAL A 25 9.02 15.72 2.81
C VAL A 25 9.88 14.74 3.59
N ASP A 26 9.74 14.78 4.92
CA ASP A 26 10.30 13.80 5.86
C ASP A 26 9.18 12.91 6.39
N LEU A 27 9.37 11.57 6.37
CA LEU A 27 8.42 10.60 6.89
C LEU A 27 9.14 9.38 7.44
N ASP A 28 8.86 9.02 8.69
CA ASP A 28 9.30 7.78 9.30
C ASP A 28 8.11 6.90 9.66
N VAL A 29 8.12 5.67 9.17
CA VAL A 29 7.07 4.69 9.47
C VAL A 29 7.68 3.56 10.29
N PRO A 30 7.31 3.42 11.58
CA PRO A 30 7.69 2.27 12.37
C PRO A 30 7.14 0.95 11.79
N SER A 31 7.80 -0.17 12.10
CA SER A 31 7.35 -1.49 11.67
C SER A 31 6.05 -1.90 12.38
N GLY A 32 5.15 -2.59 11.68
CA GLY A 32 3.95 -3.23 12.26
C GLY A 32 2.82 -2.26 12.61
N ILE A 33 2.84 -1.04 12.07
CA ILE A 33 1.77 -0.05 12.29
C ILE A 33 0.96 0.20 11.01
N VAL A 34 -0.19 0.83 11.20
CA VAL A 34 -1.00 1.43 10.13
C VAL A 34 -0.76 2.94 10.12
N GLN A 35 -0.07 3.43 9.09
CA GLN A 35 0.21 4.85 8.87
C GLN A 35 -0.68 5.37 7.74
N ALA A 36 -1.53 6.35 8.04
CA ALA A 36 -2.25 7.07 6.99
C ALA A 36 -1.47 8.29 6.49
N ILE A 37 -1.66 8.61 5.20
CA ILE A 37 -1.29 9.88 4.61
C ILE A 37 -2.57 10.56 4.13
N ILE A 38 -2.88 11.71 4.69
CA ILE A 38 -4.06 12.49 4.34
C ILE A 38 -3.67 13.90 3.86
N GLY A 39 -4.64 14.63 3.35
CA GLY A 39 -4.46 16.01 2.90
C GLY A 39 -5.42 16.34 1.78
N PRO A 40 -5.58 17.62 1.44
CA PRO A 40 -6.45 18.06 0.35
C PRO A 40 -6.04 17.46 -1.01
N ASN A 41 -6.91 17.57 -2.01
CA ASN A 41 -6.56 17.17 -3.38
C ASN A 41 -5.40 18.02 -3.89
N GLY A 42 -4.44 17.38 -4.56
CA GLY A 42 -3.22 18.03 -5.04
C GLY A 42 -2.16 18.28 -3.96
N SER A 43 -2.32 17.77 -2.73
CA SER A 43 -1.32 17.97 -1.65
C SER A 43 -0.04 17.13 -1.80
N GLY A 44 0.04 16.21 -2.79
CA GLY A 44 1.24 15.40 -3.04
C GLY A 44 1.16 13.94 -2.56
N LYS A 45 0.04 13.47 -2.00
CA LYS A 45 -0.13 12.11 -1.44
C LYS A 45 0.26 11.00 -2.42
N THR A 46 -0.38 10.97 -3.58
CA THR A 46 -0.10 9.98 -4.64
C THR A 46 1.33 10.12 -5.16
N THR A 47 1.87 11.34 -5.23
CA THR A 47 3.27 11.57 -5.62
C THR A 47 4.23 10.96 -4.61
N LEU A 48 3.94 11.06 -3.30
CA LEU A 48 4.73 10.43 -2.26
C LEU A 48 4.66 8.90 -2.36
N LEU A 49 3.46 8.30 -2.53
CA LEU A 49 3.33 6.86 -2.76
C LEU A 49 4.08 6.40 -4.02
N ASN A 50 4.05 7.19 -5.08
CA ASN A 50 4.79 6.91 -6.32
C ASN A 50 6.30 6.91 -6.07
N ALA A 51 6.83 7.85 -5.27
CA ALA A 51 8.24 7.89 -4.91
C ALA A 51 8.64 6.69 -4.05
N LEU A 52 7.83 6.33 -3.04
CA LEU A 52 8.06 5.18 -2.16
C LEU A 52 8.04 3.83 -2.90
N SER A 53 7.24 3.71 -3.97
CA SER A 53 7.14 2.48 -4.76
C SER A 53 8.07 2.42 -5.98
N GLY A 54 8.81 3.50 -6.25
CA GLY A 54 9.64 3.63 -7.46
C GLY A 54 8.85 3.78 -8.76
N ALA A 55 7.53 4.00 -8.69
CA ALA A 55 6.70 4.30 -9.87
C ALA A 55 7.04 5.68 -10.46
N SER A 56 7.56 6.59 -9.64
CA SER A 56 8.15 7.86 -10.04
C SER A 56 9.35 8.15 -9.14
N HIS A 57 10.46 8.63 -9.71
CA HIS A 57 11.62 8.96 -8.91
C HIS A 57 11.47 10.35 -8.27
N ALA A 58 11.98 10.50 -7.05
CA ALA A 58 12.18 11.82 -6.46
C ALA A 58 13.34 12.53 -7.15
N ASP A 59 13.32 13.86 -7.16
CA ASP A 59 14.39 14.68 -7.74
C ASP A 59 15.51 14.93 -6.72
N ALA A 60 15.17 14.97 -5.41
CA ALA A 60 16.09 15.09 -4.30
C ALA A 60 15.59 14.35 -3.06
N GLY A 61 16.47 14.19 -2.10
CA GLY A 61 16.21 13.47 -0.85
C GLY A 61 16.69 12.03 -0.88
N SER A 62 16.30 11.26 0.15
CA SER A 62 16.58 9.83 0.24
C SER A 62 15.36 9.08 0.72
N ILE A 63 15.21 7.81 0.27
CA ILE A 63 14.12 6.92 0.69
C ILE A 63 14.73 5.56 1.01
N ARG A 64 14.41 5.02 2.19
CA ARG A 64 14.87 3.70 2.62
C ARG A 64 13.71 2.80 3.00
N ILE A 65 13.83 1.52 2.66
CA ILE A 65 12.88 0.47 3.03
C ILE A 65 13.66 -0.67 3.67
N GLY A 66 13.33 -1.02 4.91
CA GLY A 66 14.08 -2.03 5.66
C GLY A 66 15.57 -1.70 5.78
N GLY A 67 15.93 -0.42 5.85
CA GLY A 67 17.30 0.08 5.88
C GLY A 67 18.00 0.20 4.52
N ALA A 68 17.46 -0.42 3.46
CA ALA A 68 18.03 -0.34 2.10
C ALA A 68 17.60 0.95 1.39
N GLU A 69 18.55 1.66 0.79
CA GLU A 69 18.28 2.83 -0.05
C GLU A 69 17.60 2.41 -1.35
N ILE A 70 16.46 3.05 -1.67
CA ILE A 70 15.68 2.74 -2.88
C ILE A 70 15.72 3.83 -3.95
N PHE A 71 16.44 4.90 -3.71
CA PHE A 71 16.55 6.01 -4.65
C PHE A 71 16.97 5.51 -6.04
N ARG A 72 16.14 5.80 -7.05
CA ARG A 72 16.31 5.34 -8.44
C ARG A 72 16.26 3.82 -8.67
N LEU A 73 15.86 3.01 -7.70
CA LEU A 73 15.60 1.60 -7.95
C LEU A 73 14.33 1.42 -8.78
N LYS A 74 14.35 0.42 -9.66
CA LYS A 74 13.16 0.01 -10.41
C LYS A 74 12.13 -0.66 -9.47
N PRO A 75 10.82 -0.56 -9.73
CA PRO A 75 9.76 -1.12 -8.87
C PRO A 75 9.95 -2.59 -8.50
N HIS A 76 10.37 -3.44 -9.45
CA HIS A 76 10.59 -4.87 -9.18
C HIS A 76 11.75 -5.13 -8.18
N ARG A 77 12.73 -4.23 -8.09
CA ARG A 77 13.80 -4.34 -7.08
C ARG A 77 13.29 -3.91 -5.71
N ILE A 78 12.43 -2.88 -5.67
CA ILE A 78 11.78 -2.42 -4.44
C ILE A 78 10.82 -3.49 -3.91
N ALA A 79 10.07 -4.15 -4.79
CA ALA A 79 9.21 -5.28 -4.41
C ALA A 79 10.01 -6.41 -3.73
N ARG A 80 11.22 -6.72 -4.22
CA ARG A 80 12.12 -7.72 -3.59
C ARG A 80 12.63 -7.32 -2.20
N LEU A 81 12.57 -6.04 -1.83
CA LEU A 81 12.88 -5.57 -0.48
C LEU A 81 11.69 -5.75 0.48
N GLY A 82 10.57 -6.25 -0.03
CA GLY A 82 9.36 -6.53 0.74
C GLY A 82 8.34 -5.39 0.74
N LEU A 83 8.33 -4.54 -0.30
CA LEU A 83 7.27 -3.55 -0.49
C LEU A 83 6.30 -4.00 -1.58
N SER A 84 5.01 -4.09 -1.27
CA SER A 84 3.95 -4.25 -2.25
C SER A 84 3.06 -3.02 -2.34
N ARG A 85 2.37 -2.84 -3.46
CA ARG A 85 1.46 -1.72 -3.68
C ARG A 85 0.22 -2.16 -4.44
N THR A 86 -0.96 -1.73 -3.99
CA THR A 86 -2.18 -1.70 -4.79
C THR A 86 -2.27 -0.38 -5.55
N PHE A 87 -3.05 -0.35 -6.63
CA PHE A 87 -3.21 0.85 -7.44
C PHE A 87 -4.64 1.38 -7.31
N GLN A 88 -4.84 2.68 -7.55
CA GLN A 88 -6.15 3.31 -7.53
C GLN A 88 -7.13 2.65 -8.51
N ASN A 89 -6.68 2.31 -9.71
CA ASN A 89 -7.47 1.53 -10.66
C ASN A 89 -7.21 0.04 -10.46
N ILE A 90 -8.29 -0.74 -10.36
CA ILE A 90 -8.22 -2.19 -10.20
C ILE A 90 -7.47 -2.83 -11.38
N ARG A 91 -6.46 -3.63 -11.05
CA ARG A 91 -5.61 -4.34 -12.02
C ARG A 91 -5.62 -5.84 -11.76
N ILE A 92 -6.78 -6.47 -12.04
CA ILE A 92 -6.94 -7.92 -11.95
C ILE A 92 -6.91 -8.55 -13.35
N PHE A 93 -6.57 -9.81 -13.42
CA PHE A 93 -6.71 -10.63 -14.62
C PHE A 93 -8.13 -11.16 -14.65
N GLY A 94 -9.05 -10.44 -15.30
CA GLY A 94 -10.49 -10.71 -15.25
C GLY A 94 -10.90 -12.09 -15.74
N ASP A 95 -10.18 -12.67 -16.69
CA ASP A 95 -10.47 -13.98 -17.28
C ASP A 95 -9.89 -15.15 -16.50
N LEU A 96 -8.93 -14.89 -15.60
CA LEU A 96 -8.40 -15.88 -14.67
C LEU A 96 -9.34 -16.05 -13.47
N SER A 97 -9.27 -17.20 -12.80
CA SER A 97 -9.94 -17.40 -11.53
C SER A 97 -9.36 -16.50 -10.43
N VAL A 98 -10.10 -16.35 -9.34
CA VAL A 98 -9.67 -15.61 -8.15
C VAL A 98 -8.37 -16.22 -7.60
N LEU A 99 -8.28 -17.55 -7.52
CA LEU A 99 -7.08 -18.26 -7.07
C LEU A 99 -5.90 -18.04 -8.02
N GLU A 100 -6.10 -18.17 -9.32
CA GLU A 100 -5.04 -17.97 -10.32
C GLU A 100 -4.48 -16.55 -10.29
N ASN A 101 -5.32 -15.52 -10.07
CA ASN A 101 -4.88 -14.15 -9.89
C ASN A 101 -3.86 -14.02 -8.76
N VAL A 102 -4.07 -14.70 -7.64
CA VAL A 102 -3.17 -14.67 -6.48
C VAL A 102 -1.93 -15.53 -6.72
N LYS A 103 -2.08 -16.71 -7.34
CA LYS A 103 -0.96 -17.60 -7.71
C LYS A 103 0.06 -16.87 -8.61
N VAL A 104 -0.38 -16.06 -9.57
CA VAL A 104 0.52 -15.26 -10.42
C VAL A 104 1.40 -14.33 -9.57
N ALA A 105 0.84 -13.70 -8.55
CA ALA A 105 1.59 -12.80 -7.68
C ALA A 105 2.56 -13.57 -6.75
N ALA A 106 2.13 -14.72 -6.20
CA ALA A 106 2.97 -15.60 -5.38
C ALA A 106 4.17 -16.14 -6.17
N ALA A 107 3.96 -16.54 -7.43
CA ALA A 107 5.00 -17.07 -8.30
C ALA A 107 6.11 -16.07 -8.61
N CYS A 108 5.81 -14.76 -8.67
CA CYS A 108 6.81 -13.72 -8.94
C CYS A 108 7.91 -13.62 -7.86
N HIS A 109 7.70 -14.18 -6.68
CA HIS A 109 8.66 -14.17 -5.55
C HIS A 109 9.46 -15.47 -5.42
N VAL A 110 9.03 -16.53 -6.09
CA VAL A 110 9.80 -17.79 -6.11
C VAL A 110 10.99 -17.60 -7.05
N ARG A 111 12.19 -17.62 -6.47
CA ARG A 111 13.44 -17.59 -7.27
C ARG A 111 13.58 -18.92 -8.00
N SER A 112 13.16 -19.00 -9.25
CA SER A 112 13.62 -20.06 -10.15
C SER A 112 15.05 -19.70 -10.59
N SER A 113 16.04 -20.42 -10.07
CA SER A 113 17.37 -20.44 -10.64
C SER A 113 17.30 -21.19 -11.97
N LEU A 114 18.08 -20.77 -12.97
CA LEU A 114 18.21 -21.55 -14.22
C LEU A 114 18.67 -23.02 -13.97
N PHE A 115 19.31 -23.29 -12.83
CA PHE A 115 19.64 -24.63 -12.33
C PHE A 115 18.43 -25.45 -11.93
N ASP A 116 17.35 -24.80 -11.45
CA ASP A 116 16.12 -25.48 -10.99
C ASP A 116 15.30 -26.03 -12.17
N ILE A 117 15.51 -25.50 -13.39
CA ILE A 117 14.88 -25.99 -14.63
C ILE A 117 15.44 -27.36 -15.06
N VAL A 118 16.67 -27.66 -14.70
CA VAL A 118 17.35 -28.90 -15.09
C VAL A 118 17.05 -30.07 -14.14
N VAL A 119 16.60 -29.80 -12.90
CA VAL A 119 16.21 -30.80 -11.88
C VAL A 119 14.67 -30.86 -11.76
N ALA A 120 14.00 -30.81 -12.91
CA ALA A 120 12.52 -30.75 -12.99
C ALA A 120 11.86 -32.07 -12.59
N GLY A 121 10.98 -32.01 -11.63
CA GLY A 121 10.11 -33.12 -11.19
C GLY A 121 9.54 -32.87 -9.80
N ALA A 122 10.18 -33.40 -8.77
CA ALA A 122 9.71 -33.28 -7.38
C ALA A 122 9.82 -31.85 -6.82
N ARG A 123 10.82 -31.07 -7.24
CA ARG A 123 11.04 -29.71 -6.79
C ARG A 123 10.04 -28.73 -7.39
N GLN A 124 9.58 -28.98 -8.63
CA GLN A 124 8.56 -28.19 -9.29
C GLN A 124 7.19 -28.38 -8.65
N GLN A 125 6.84 -29.61 -8.27
CA GLN A 125 5.58 -29.90 -7.55
C GLN A 125 5.56 -29.28 -6.15
N ALA A 126 6.65 -29.32 -5.39
CA ALA A 126 6.77 -28.66 -4.11
C ALA A 126 6.59 -27.13 -4.24
N THR A 127 7.24 -26.52 -5.26
CA THR A 127 7.12 -25.08 -5.54
C THR A 127 5.68 -24.68 -5.91
N GLU A 128 5.00 -25.51 -6.70
CA GLU A 128 3.61 -25.24 -7.10
C GLU A 128 2.63 -25.39 -5.93
N SER A 129 2.85 -26.39 -5.07
CA SER A 129 2.09 -26.57 -3.83
C SER A 129 2.27 -25.39 -2.87
N ASP A 130 3.51 -24.88 -2.72
CA ASP A 130 3.81 -23.70 -1.90
C ASP A 130 3.11 -22.44 -2.44
N ILE A 131 3.11 -22.24 -3.74
CA ILE A 131 2.44 -21.12 -4.41
C ILE A 131 0.94 -21.18 -4.16
N GLU A 132 0.36 -22.36 -4.32
CA GLU A 132 -1.08 -22.56 -4.09
C GLU A 132 -1.46 -22.35 -2.63
N GLU A 133 -0.69 -22.89 -1.69
CA GLU A 133 -0.92 -22.72 -0.27
C GLU A 133 -0.90 -21.23 0.13
N ARG A 134 0.11 -20.48 -0.30
CA ARG A 134 0.21 -19.02 -0.08
C ARG A 134 -0.97 -18.29 -0.67
N ALA A 135 -1.39 -18.66 -1.88
CA ALA A 135 -2.51 -18.05 -2.55
C ALA A 135 -3.82 -18.30 -1.77
N ARG A 136 -4.06 -19.52 -1.30
CA ARG A 136 -5.25 -19.87 -0.49
C ARG A 136 -5.24 -19.13 0.84
N GLN A 137 -4.10 -19.08 1.54
CA GLN A 137 -3.94 -18.33 2.79
C GLN A 137 -4.20 -16.83 2.61
N ALA A 138 -3.77 -16.26 1.50
CA ALA A 138 -4.04 -14.85 1.17
C ALA A 138 -5.53 -14.61 0.91
N LEU A 139 -6.19 -15.52 0.19
CA LEU A 139 -7.65 -15.47 -0.06
C LEU A 139 -8.47 -15.64 1.21
N ASP A 140 -8.07 -16.54 2.09
CA ASP A 140 -8.73 -16.75 3.38
C ASP A 140 -8.69 -15.48 4.23
N LEU A 141 -7.51 -14.83 4.31
CA LEU A 141 -7.34 -13.61 5.08
C LEU A 141 -8.28 -12.49 4.64
N VAL A 142 -8.48 -12.33 3.32
CA VAL A 142 -9.37 -11.31 2.76
C VAL A 142 -10.83 -11.79 2.63
N GLY A 143 -11.14 -13.03 3.05
CA GLY A 143 -12.49 -13.58 3.03
C GLY A 143 -12.99 -14.03 1.66
N LEU A 144 -12.09 -14.28 0.69
CA LEU A 144 -12.44 -14.69 -0.68
C LEU A 144 -12.17 -16.18 -0.96
N ALA A 145 -11.82 -16.99 0.05
CA ALA A 145 -11.52 -18.42 -0.16
C ALA A 145 -12.69 -19.19 -0.81
N HIS A 146 -13.93 -18.85 -0.47
CA HIS A 146 -15.15 -19.46 -1.01
C HIS A 146 -15.43 -19.10 -2.48
N ARG A 147 -14.71 -18.11 -3.05
CA ARG A 147 -14.83 -17.66 -4.43
C ARG A 147 -13.58 -18.02 -5.27
N ALA A 148 -12.71 -18.91 -4.75
CA ALA A 148 -11.41 -19.23 -5.36
C ALA A 148 -11.49 -19.62 -6.85
N ASP A 149 -12.52 -20.37 -7.22
CA ASP A 149 -12.70 -20.91 -8.57
C ASP A 149 -13.52 -19.98 -9.49
N ASP A 150 -14.11 -18.91 -8.94
CA ASP A 150 -14.89 -17.94 -9.73
C ASP A 150 -13.97 -17.12 -10.61
N ARG A 151 -14.48 -16.62 -11.75
CA ARG A 151 -13.74 -15.66 -12.57
C ARG A 151 -13.63 -14.31 -11.86
N ALA A 152 -12.42 -13.73 -11.85
CA ALA A 152 -12.19 -12.49 -11.14
C ALA A 152 -13.08 -11.32 -11.59
N ARG A 153 -13.47 -11.27 -12.88
CA ARG A 153 -14.41 -10.26 -13.41
C ARG A 153 -15.83 -10.37 -12.86
N GLU A 154 -16.22 -11.53 -12.29
CA GLU A 154 -17.56 -11.78 -11.74
C GLU A 154 -17.68 -11.32 -10.28
N LEU A 155 -16.58 -10.94 -9.68
CA LEU A 155 -16.55 -10.36 -8.34
C LEU A 155 -17.18 -8.95 -8.34
N ALA A 156 -17.92 -8.63 -7.26
CA ALA A 156 -18.33 -7.25 -7.01
C ALA A 156 -17.09 -6.35 -6.81
N TYR A 157 -17.25 -5.04 -7.05
CA TYR A 157 -16.15 -4.08 -7.02
C TYR A 157 -15.32 -4.15 -5.71
N ALA A 158 -15.99 -4.20 -4.56
CA ALA A 158 -15.31 -4.31 -3.27
C ALA A 158 -14.52 -5.62 -3.13
N GLN A 159 -15.05 -6.73 -3.66
CA GLN A 159 -14.35 -8.01 -3.68
C GLN A 159 -13.13 -7.99 -4.61
N GLN A 160 -13.22 -7.29 -5.74
CA GLN A 160 -12.06 -7.10 -6.63
C GLN A 160 -10.94 -6.31 -5.92
N ARG A 161 -11.28 -5.31 -5.09
CA ARG A 161 -10.31 -4.61 -4.24
C ARG A 161 -9.67 -5.53 -3.21
N LEU A 162 -10.45 -6.39 -2.57
CA LEU A 162 -9.91 -7.39 -1.65
C LEU A 162 -9.01 -8.40 -2.37
N LEU A 163 -9.33 -8.77 -3.61
CA LEU A 163 -8.47 -9.61 -4.45
C LEU A 163 -7.13 -8.92 -4.76
N GLU A 164 -7.11 -7.62 -5.04
CA GLU A 164 -5.84 -6.87 -5.19
C GLU A 164 -4.99 -6.91 -3.92
N ILE A 165 -5.62 -6.78 -2.74
CA ILE A 165 -4.93 -6.92 -1.45
C ILE A 165 -4.39 -8.35 -1.28
N ALA A 166 -5.16 -9.38 -1.60
CA ALA A 166 -4.71 -10.78 -1.56
C ALA A 166 -3.50 -11.01 -2.49
N ARG A 167 -3.52 -10.47 -3.69
CA ARG A 167 -2.39 -10.53 -4.63
C ARG A 167 -1.14 -9.85 -4.06
N ALA A 168 -1.32 -8.66 -3.47
CA ALA A 168 -0.22 -7.95 -2.83
C ALA A 168 0.33 -8.73 -1.62
N LEU A 169 -0.53 -9.38 -0.85
CA LEU A 169 -0.18 -10.20 0.32
C LEU A 169 0.60 -11.46 -0.06
N ALA A 170 0.23 -12.11 -1.16
CA ALA A 170 0.89 -13.35 -1.63
C ALA A 170 2.38 -13.15 -1.98
N SER A 171 2.82 -11.91 -2.10
CA SER A 171 4.23 -11.56 -2.23
C SER A 171 4.98 -11.45 -0.89
N GLU A 172 4.34 -11.81 0.24
CA GLU A 172 4.90 -11.75 1.59
C GLU A 172 5.55 -10.39 1.94
N PRO A 173 4.82 -9.28 1.77
CA PRO A 173 5.40 -7.97 1.96
C PRO A 173 5.64 -7.66 3.45
N LYS A 174 6.71 -6.90 3.72
CA LYS A 174 6.92 -6.25 5.02
C LYS A 174 6.16 -4.93 5.11
N VAL A 175 5.98 -4.28 3.97
CA VAL A 175 5.29 -2.99 3.81
C VAL A 175 4.29 -3.09 2.68
N MET A 176 3.06 -2.68 2.93
CA MET A 176 1.99 -2.61 1.91
C MET A 176 1.54 -1.17 1.74
N LEU A 177 1.61 -0.67 0.51
CA LEU A 177 1.09 0.65 0.13
C LEU A 177 -0.30 0.49 -0.47
N LEU A 178 -1.29 1.16 0.10
CA LEU A 178 -2.68 1.13 -0.38
C LEU A 178 -3.09 2.54 -0.84
N ASP A 179 -3.51 2.66 -2.09
CA ASP A 179 -3.89 3.93 -2.71
C ASP A 179 -5.41 4.02 -2.82
N GLU A 180 -6.04 4.79 -1.95
CA GLU A 180 -7.50 4.96 -1.81
C GLU A 180 -8.26 3.61 -1.81
N PRO A 181 -7.93 2.69 -0.89
CA PRO A 181 -8.46 1.32 -0.94
C PRO A 181 -9.97 1.24 -0.74
N ALA A 182 -10.60 2.22 -0.09
CA ALA A 182 -12.05 2.27 0.15
C ALA A 182 -12.82 3.09 -0.90
N ALA A 183 -12.15 3.62 -1.95
CA ALA A 183 -12.83 4.40 -2.97
C ALA A 183 -13.96 3.59 -3.64
N GLY A 184 -15.16 4.15 -3.70
CA GLY A 184 -16.33 3.50 -4.31
C GLY A 184 -17.02 2.44 -3.45
N MET A 185 -16.56 2.19 -2.22
CA MET A 185 -17.16 1.24 -1.29
C MET A 185 -18.28 1.89 -0.47
N ASN A 186 -19.33 1.12 -0.19
CA ASN A 186 -20.34 1.49 0.81
C ASN A 186 -19.80 1.28 2.25
N THR A 187 -20.60 1.63 3.26
CA THR A 187 -20.19 1.56 4.66
C THR A 187 -19.84 0.12 5.10
N ALA A 188 -20.65 -0.87 4.72
CA ALA A 188 -20.42 -2.27 5.09
C ALA A 188 -19.15 -2.83 4.44
N GLU A 189 -18.93 -2.55 3.16
CA GLU A 189 -17.73 -2.93 2.42
C GLU A 189 -16.48 -2.28 3.01
N SER A 190 -16.57 -0.99 3.39
CA SER A 190 -15.48 -0.28 4.06
C SER A 190 -15.14 -0.92 5.41
N MET A 191 -16.12 -1.38 6.18
CA MET A 191 -15.88 -2.09 7.45
C MET A 191 -15.13 -3.41 7.22
N THR A 192 -15.53 -4.20 6.21
CA THR A 192 -14.80 -5.42 5.82
C THR A 192 -13.35 -5.14 5.43
N LEU A 193 -13.11 -4.04 4.71
CA LEU A 193 -11.76 -3.59 4.39
C LEU A 193 -10.96 -3.24 5.66
N LEU A 194 -11.55 -2.51 6.62
CA LEU A 194 -10.91 -2.17 7.89
C LEU A 194 -10.54 -3.42 8.70
N GLU A 195 -11.43 -4.41 8.77
CA GLU A 195 -11.14 -5.70 9.41
C GLU A 195 -9.97 -6.41 8.73
N THR A 196 -9.95 -6.39 7.39
CA THR A 196 -8.85 -6.96 6.59
C THR A 196 -7.52 -6.26 6.90
N ILE A 197 -7.49 -4.92 6.94
CA ILE A 197 -6.30 -4.14 7.31
C ILE A 197 -5.86 -4.48 8.74
N GLY A 198 -6.80 -4.63 9.68
CA GLY A 198 -6.51 -5.05 11.05
C GLY A 198 -5.85 -6.44 11.13
N LYS A 199 -6.34 -7.41 10.34
CA LYS A 199 -5.75 -8.75 10.23
C LYS A 199 -4.32 -8.71 9.64
N LEU A 200 -4.08 -7.86 8.63
CA LEU A 200 -2.74 -7.66 8.05
C LEU A 200 -1.77 -7.08 9.07
N LYS A 201 -2.19 -6.05 9.81
CA LYS A 201 -1.41 -5.48 10.92
C LYS A 201 -1.07 -6.52 11.99
N ALA A 202 -2.05 -7.34 12.39
CA ALA A 202 -1.85 -8.40 13.39
C ALA A 202 -0.81 -9.45 12.95
N ARG A 203 -0.58 -9.61 11.64
CA ARG A 203 0.51 -10.42 11.06
C ARG A 203 1.86 -9.68 10.99
N GLY A 204 1.96 -8.49 11.54
CA GLY A 204 3.19 -7.68 11.57
C GLY A 204 3.47 -6.91 10.26
N ILE A 205 2.53 -6.88 9.32
CA ILE A 205 2.69 -6.12 8.08
C ILE A 205 2.50 -4.64 8.38
N THR A 206 3.43 -3.81 7.93
CA THR A 206 3.30 -2.35 8.01
C THR A 206 2.44 -1.86 6.86
N ILE A 207 1.43 -1.07 7.15
CA ILE A 207 0.52 -0.55 6.13
C ILE A 207 0.66 0.96 6.05
N LEU A 208 0.92 1.44 4.85
CA LEU A 208 0.91 2.85 4.53
C LEU A 208 -0.19 3.09 3.50
N PHE A 209 -1.17 3.91 3.84
CA PHE A 209 -2.29 4.13 2.92
C PHE A 209 -2.65 5.60 2.76
N VAL A 210 -3.15 5.93 1.58
CA VAL A 210 -3.73 7.25 1.26
C VAL A 210 -5.23 7.12 1.27
N GLU A 211 -5.90 8.01 1.97
CA GLU A 211 -7.37 8.10 1.99
C GLU A 211 -7.83 9.53 2.20
N HIS A 212 -9.04 9.81 1.73
CA HIS A 212 -9.73 11.08 1.95
C HIS A 212 -10.96 10.94 2.88
N ASN A 213 -11.37 9.72 3.18
CA ASN A 213 -12.42 9.44 4.15
C ASN A 213 -11.86 9.52 5.58
N VAL A 214 -11.99 10.70 6.19
CA VAL A 214 -11.45 10.97 7.53
C VAL A 214 -11.94 9.97 8.57
N ARG A 215 -13.24 9.56 8.52
CA ARG A 215 -13.79 8.59 9.48
C ARG A 215 -13.08 7.26 9.43
N LEU A 216 -12.81 6.75 8.22
CA LEU A 216 -12.08 5.51 8.00
C LEU A 216 -10.64 5.64 8.51
N VAL A 217 -9.97 6.72 8.17
CA VAL A 217 -8.60 7.01 8.61
C VAL A 217 -8.50 7.02 10.13
N MET A 218 -9.40 7.75 10.81
CA MET A 218 -9.41 7.84 12.28
C MET A 218 -9.69 6.50 12.97
N GLY A 219 -10.42 5.60 12.30
CA GLY A 219 -10.81 4.29 12.87
C GLY A 219 -9.72 3.23 12.83
N ILE A 220 -8.73 3.33 11.93
CA ILE A 220 -7.75 2.24 11.71
C ILE A 220 -6.29 2.66 11.91
N SER A 221 -5.97 3.95 11.81
CA SER A 221 -4.60 4.42 11.82
C SER A 221 -4.01 4.47 13.23
N ASP A 222 -2.78 4.01 13.38
CA ASP A 222 -1.98 4.28 14.57
C ASP A 222 -1.37 5.69 14.51
N ARG A 223 -0.97 6.10 13.30
CA ARG A 223 -0.40 7.41 13.02
C ARG A 223 -0.94 7.97 11.71
N ILE A 224 -0.98 9.28 11.63
CA ILE A 224 -1.44 10.03 10.46
C ILE A 224 -0.38 11.09 10.13
N ALA A 225 0.05 11.14 8.88
CA ALA A 225 0.82 12.25 8.31
C ALA A 225 -0.09 13.08 7.43
N VAL A 226 -0.04 14.40 7.58
CA VAL A 226 -0.86 15.33 6.81
C VAL A 226 0.01 16.09 5.83
N LEU A 227 -0.33 16.01 4.55
CA LEU A 227 0.33 16.77 3.49
C LEU A 227 -0.55 17.94 3.05
N ASP A 228 0.07 19.09 2.84
CA ASP A 228 -0.53 20.23 2.15
C ASP A 228 0.51 20.93 1.27
N PHE A 229 0.15 21.24 0.02
CA PHE A 229 1.03 21.84 -0.99
C PHE A 229 2.43 21.20 -1.05
N GLY A 230 2.50 19.88 -1.02
CA GLY A 230 3.75 19.11 -1.11
C GLY A 230 4.59 19.07 0.17
N LYS A 231 4.12 19.64 1.28
CA LYS A 231 4.80 19.64 2.58
C LYS A 231 4.05 18.82 3.61
N LYS A 232 4.78 18.17 4.52
CA LYS A 232 4.18 17.57 5.71
C LYS A 232 3.93 18.67 6.74
N ILE A 233 2.65 18.98 7.01
CA ILE A 233 2.25 20.04 7.95
C ILE A 233 1.98 19.52 9.36
N ALA A 234 1.68 18.22 9.50
CA ALA A 234 1.46 17.59 10.80
C ALA A 234 1.73 16.09 10.71
N GLU A 235 2.07 15.49 11.85
CA GLU A 235 2.15 14.04 12.04
C GLU A 235 1.88 13.72 13.50
N GLY A 236 1.09 12.63 13.76
CA GLY A 236 0.77 12.21 15.11
C GLY A 236 -0.27 11.11 15.14
N THR A 237 -0.81 10.83 16.31
CA THR A 237 -1.98 9.96 16.49
C THR A 237 -3.23 10.61 15.89
N PRO A 238 -4.29 9.83 15.60
CA PRO A 238 -5.55 10.39 15.10
C PRO A 238 -6.08 11.57 15.94
N SER A 239 -6.02 11.45 17.27
CA SER A 239 -6.50 12.49 18.19
C SER A 239 -5.65 13.78 18.16
N GLU A 240 -4.33 13.66 17.99
CA GLU A 240 -3.43 14.81 17.86
C GLU A 240 -3.66 15.54 16.55
N VAL A 241 -3.75 14.80 15.44
CA VAL A 241 -3.98 15.36 14.10
C VAL A 241 -5.34 16.06 14.02
N GLN A 242 -6.39 15.48 14.60
CA GLN A 242 -7.74 16.07 14.60
C GLN A 242 -7.80 17.43 15.29
N ARG A 243 -6.96 17.66 16.30
CA ARG A 243 -6.92 18.91 17.08
C ARG A 243 -5.89 19.91 16.57
N ASN A 244 -5.10 19.55 15.56
CA ASN A 244 -4.03 20.40 15.07
C ASN A 244 -4.59 21.58 14.26
N PRO A 245 -4.32 22.85 14.67
CA PRO A 245 -4.83 24.03 13.96
C PRO A 245 -4.43 24.10 12.49
N LEU A 246 -3.21 23.71 12.14
CA LEU A 246 -2.73 23.69 10.74
C LEU A 246 -3.54 22.72 9.89
N VAL A 247 -3.93 21.56 10.46
CA VAL A 247 -4.76 20.58 9.77
C VAL A 247 -6.17 21.12 9.56
N ILE A 248 -6.75 21.72 10.60
CA ILE A 248 -8.08 22.34 10.53
C ILE A 248 -8.10 23.41 9.44
N GLU A 249 -7.09 24.30 9.42
CA GLU A 249 -6.97 25.36 8.42
C GLU A 249 -6.82 24.79 7.00
N ALA A 250 -6.00 23.78 6.79
CA ALA A 250 -5.79 23.14 5.48
C ALA A 250 -7.09 22.55 4.88
N TYR A 251 -7.99 22.06 5.74
CA TYR A 251 -9.27 21.48 5.30
C TYR A 251 -10.42 22.50 5.26
N LEU A 252 -10.50 23.45 6.21
CA LEU A 252 -11.59 24.42 6.31
C LEU A 252 -11.29 25.72 5.55
N GLY A 253 -10.05 26.20 5.53
CA GLY A 253 -9.64 27.43 4.87
C GLY A 253 -9.89 27.47 3.37
N ARG A 254 -10.02 26.31 2.72
CA ARG A 254 -10.36 26.20 1.29
C ARG A 254 -11.84 26.39 0.99
N ARG A 255 -12.74 26.14 1.93
CA ARG A 255 -14.19 26.35 1.73
C ARG A 255 -14.56 27.83 1.59
N HIS A 256 -13.77 28.74 2.15
CA HIS A 256 -14.04 30.20 2.10
C HIS A 256 -13.41 30.94 0.91
N ARG A 257 -12.57 30.28 0.08
CA ARG A 257 -11.95 30.93 -1.11
C ARG A 257 -12.69 30.65 -2.43
N HIS A 258 -13.76 29.86 -2.39
CA HIS A 258 -14.60 29.51 -3.56
C HIS A 258 -16.08 29.87 -3.35
N ALA A 259 -16.39 30.76 -2.40
CA ALA A 259 -17.71 31.37 -2.22
C ALA A 259 -17.75 32.81 -2.74
#